data_7a9a63b6e41e79cd8674d398a38a8765
#
_entry.id   7a9a63b6e41e79cd8674d398a38a8765
#
_cell.length_a   1.000
_cell.length_b   1.000
_cell.length_c   1.000
_cell.angle_alpha   90.00
_cell.angle_beta   90.00
_cell.angle_gamma   90.00
#
_symmetry.space_group_name_H-M   'P 1'
#
loop_
_entity.id
_entity.type
_entity.pdbx_description
1 polymer ?
#
loop_
_entity_poly.entity_id
_entity_poly.type
_entity_poly.pdbx_seq_one_letter_code
_entity_poly.pdbx_strand_id
1 'polypeptide(L)'
;EWEELRDMACATKLYSNSHLDELLVEFEANAQANGAHVHWAKDGEEYCNIVYRILEQHGVRHFIKSKSMLAEECELNPFLESKGIEVVESDLGERILQLMHLKPSHIVLPAIHIKREQVGKLFEKEMGTERGNFDPTYLTHAARKNLRQKFIHAEAAMTGCNFAVASTGEVVVCTNEGNADMGVSQPKLQIAAFGIEKIVPDRKSLSIFTRLLARSATGQPITTYTSHYRKPRAGGEFHIILVDNGRSKILADQNHIKALNCIRCGACMNTCPVYRRSGGYSYTYFIPGPIGVN
;
A
#
# COMPACT_ATOMS: atom_id res chain seq x y z
N GLU A 1 19.90 -6.75 19.93
CA GLU A 1 19.67 -6.10 18.61
C GLU A 1 18.19 -5.97 18.25
N TRP A 2 17.38 -7.06 18.35
CA TRP A 2 15.95 -7.00 17.91
C TRP A 2 15.10 -6.11 18.81
N GLU A 3 15.19 -6.28 20.13
CA GLU A 3 14.43 -5.47 21.08
C GLU A 3 14.89 -4.01 21.05
N GLU A 4 16.19 -3.75 20.98
CA GLU A 4 16.73 -2.40 20.81
C GLU A 4 16.17 -1.71 19.56
N LEU A 5 16.07 -2.45 18.44
CA LEU A 5 15.49 -1.92 17.20
C LEU A 5 14.02 -1.56 17.38
N ARG A 6 13.26 -2.38 18.11
CA ARG A 6 11.86 -2.10 18.45
C ARG A 6 11.70 -0.89 19.35
N ASP A 7 12.58 -0.77 20.37
CA ASP A 7 12.59 0.37 21.27
C ASP A 7 12.91 1.68 20.52
N MET A 8 13.91 1.65 19.64
CA MET A 8 14.22 2.78 18.75
C MET A 8 13.04 3.15 17.85
N ALA A 9 12.37 2.16 17.27
CA ALA A 9 11.20 2.38 16.43
C ALA A 9 10.03 2.97 17.23
N CYS A 10 9.81 2.46 18.44
CA CYS A 10 8.79 2.99 19.35
C CYS A 10 9.07 4.45 19.71
N ALA A 11 10.30 4.77 20.11
CA ALA A 11 10.71 6.13 20.43
C ALA A 11 10.56 7.07 19.22
N THR A 12 10.96 6.63 18.03
CA THR A 12 10.80 7.40 16.80
C THR A 12 9.32 7.65 16.47
N LYS A 13 8.46 6.65 16.64
CA LYS A 13 7.01 6.83 16.40
C LYS A 13 6.36 7.76 17.42
N LEU A 14 6.77 7.67 18.68
CA LEU A 14 6.29 8.61 19.71
C LEU A 14 6.71 10.05 19.38
N TYR A 15 7.96 10.24 18.96
CA TYR A 15 8.45 11.54 18.50
C TYR A 15 7.62 12.02 17.28
N SER A 16 7.45 11.19 16.26
CA SER A 16 6.69 11.56 15.07
C SER A 16 5.24 11.92 15.40
N ASN A 17 4.59 11.18 16.30
CA ASN A 17 3.22 11.44 16.69
C ASN A 17 3.08 12.73 17.53
N SER A 18 4.08 13.06 18.34
CA SER A 18 4.07 14.30 19.16
C SER A 18 4.45 15.57 18.37
N HIS A 19 5.03 15.43 17.18
CA HIS A 19 5.40 16.53 16.27
C HIS A 19 4.76 16.33 14.89
N LEU A 20 3.57 15.71 14.87
CA LEU A 20 2.95 15.29 13.61
C LEU A 20 2.63 16.47 12.70
N ASP A 21 2.13 17.55 13.26
CA ASP A 21 1.81 18.78 12.55
C ASP A 21 3.07 19.41 11.90
N GLU A 22 4.15 19.55 12.66
CA GLU A 22 5.42 20.10 12.15
C GLU A 22 6.00 19.23 11.04
N LEU A 23 6.05 17.91 11.25
CA LEU A 23 6.60 16.96 10.28
C LEU A 23 5.77 16.87 9.00
N LEU A 24 4.45 17.00 9.07
CA LEU A 24 3.59 16.99 7.90
C LEU A 24 3.75 18.29 7.08
N VAL A 25 3.89 19.44 7.73
CA VAL A 25 4.17 20.72 7.05
C VAL A 25 5.56 20.69 6.40
N GLU A 26 6.57 20.17 7.10
CA GLU A 26 7.91 19.98 6.56
C GLU A 26 7.90 19.05 5.34
N PHE A 27 7.18 17.93 5.43
CA PHE A 27 7.02 16.98 4.33
C PHE A 27 6.41 17.66 3.10
N GLU A 28 5.29 18.37 3.29
CA GLU A 28 4.60 19.05 2.20
C GLU A 28 5.52 20.05 1.50
N ALA A 29 6.19 20.91 2.27
CA ALA A 29 7.11 21.90 1.72
C ALA A 29 8.24 21.25 0.90
N ASN A 30 8.83 20.18 1.44
CA ASN A 30 9.92 19.46 0.74
C ASN A 30 9.42 18.70 -0.49
N ALA A 31 8.24 18.08 -0.45
CA ALA A 31 7.65 17.38 -1.58
C ALA A 31 7.29 18.36 -2.71
N GLN A 32 6.71 19.51 -2.39
CA GLN A 32 6.42 20.58 -3.36
C GLN A 32 7.70 21.17 -3.97
N ALA A 33 8.73 21.39 -3.16
CA ALA A 33 10.03 21.85 -3.63
C ALA A 33 10.70 20.83 -4.60
N ASN A 34 10.38 19.54 -4.47
CA ASN A 34 10.79 18.49 -5.39
C ASN A 34 9.91 18.39 -6.66
N GLY A 35 8.85 19.19 -6.76
CA GLY A 35 7.94 19.22 -7.90
C GLY A 35 6.74 18.29 -7.80
N ALA A 36 6.42 17.75 -6.61
CA ALA A 36 5.21 16.99 -6.39
C ALA A 36 4.01 17.90 -6.10
N HIS A 37 2.82 17.45 -6.50
CA HIS A 37 1.56 18.06 -6.12
C HIS A 37 1.05 17.38 -4.85
N VAL A 38 0.93 18.14 -3.77
CA VAL A 38 0.50 17.60 -2.47
C VAL A 38 -0.97 17.91 -2.22
N HIS A 39 -1.72 16.91 -1.79
CA HIS A 39 -3.14 16.99 -1.49
C HIS A 39 -3.40 16.48 -0.07
N TRP A 40 -4.43 17.02 0.55
CA TRP A 40 -4.90 16.62 1.88
C TRP A 40 -6.31 16.06 1.77
N ALA A 41 -6.55 14.94 2.41
CA ALA A 41 -7.86 14.32 2.51
C ALA A 41 -8.20 14.08 3.99
N LYS A 42 -9.31 14.64 4.45
CA LYS A 42 -9.79 14.48 5.84
C LYS A 42 -10.33 13.06 6.11
N ASP A 43 -10.87 12.42 5.07
CA ASP A 43 -11.51 11.11 5.15
C ASP A 43 -11.36 10.31 3.84
N GLY A 44 -11.89 9.07 3.85
CA GLY A 44 -11.83 8.18 2.71
C GLY A 44 -12.64 8.66 1.51
N GLU A 45 -13.75 9.37 1.72
CA GLU A 45 -14.56 9.92 0.64
C GLU A 45 -13.80 11.02 -0.11
N GLU A 46 -13.20 11.96 0.64
CA GLU A 46 -12.41 13.03 0.05
C GLU A 46 -11.17 12.47 -0.67
N TYR A 47 -10.51 11.47 -0.08
CA TYR A 47 -9.40 10.76 -0.73
C TYR A 47 -9.81 10.16 -2.07
N CYS A 48 -10.89 9.40 -2.13
CA CYS A 48 -11.40 8.81 -3.36
C CYS A 48 -11.73 9.87 -4.41
N ASN A 49 -12.37 10.98 -4.00
CA ASN A 49 -12.72 12.08 -4.87
C ASN A 49 -11.48 12.82 -5.41
N ILE A 50 -10.41 12.99 -4.61
CA ILE A 50 -9.15 13.58 -5.07
C ILE A 50 -8.51 12.68 -6.13
N VAL A 51 -8.38 11.38 -5.87
CA VAL A 51 -7.84 10.42 -6.86
C VAL A 51 -8.64 10.47 -8.16
N TYR A 52 -9.97 10.41 -8.07
CA TYR A 52 -10.83 10.45 -9.26
C TYR A 52 -10.64 11.73 -10.07
N ARG A 53 -10.62 12.90 -9.42
CA ARG A 53 -10.41 14.18 -10.12
C ARG A 53 -9.07 14.24 -10.84
N ILE A 54 -7.99 13.73 -10.22
CA ILE A 54 -6.69 13.67 -10.88
C ILE A 54 -6.77 12.78 -12.12
N LEU A 55 -7.36 11.59 -12.02
CA LEU A 55 -7.49 10.67 -13.15
C LEU A 55 -8.39 11.24 -14.26
N GLU A 56 -9.52 11.84 -13.89
CA GLU A 56 -10.49 12.46 -14.83
C GLU A 56 -9.85 13.62 -15.60
N GLN A 57 -9.11 14.51 -14.93
CA GLN A 57 -8.42 15.65 -15.55
C GLN A 57 -7.40 15.21 -16.61
N HIS A 58 -6.84 14.01 -16.47
CA HIS A 58 -5.88 13.42 -17.41
C HIS A 58 -6.53 12.44 -18.40
N GLY A 59 -7.85 12.29 -18.36
CA GLY A 59 -8.59 11.39 -19.25
C GLY A 59 -8.26 9.91 -19.06
N VAL A 60 -7.76 9.51 -17.89
CA VAL A 60 -7.30 8.15 -17.56
C VAL A 60 -8.48 7.17 -17.58
N ARG A 61 -8.31 6.05 -18.27
CA ARG A 61 -9.24 4.92 -18.28
C ARG A 61 -8.60 3.63 -17.75
N HIS A 62 -7.28 3.49 -17.92
CA HIS A 62 -6.51 2.32 -17.50
C HIS A 62 -5.54 2.71 -16.39
N PHE A 63 -5.89 2.33 -15.17
CA PHE A 63 -5.19 2.69 -13.95
C PHE A 63 -4.57 1.46 -13.30
N ILE A 64 -3.25 1.44 -13.12
CA ILE A 64 -2.56 0.35 -12.43
C ILE A 64 -2.19 0.75 -11.00
N LYS A 65 -2.43 -0.14 -10.07
CA LYS A 65 -2.19 0.12 -8.64
C LYS A 65 -1.38 -1.01 -8.02
N SER A 66 -0.34 -0.67 -7.26
CA SER A 66 0.27 -1.62 -6.35
C SER A 66 -0.49 -1.62 -5.02
N LYS A 67 -0.34 -2.69 -4.26
CA LYS A 67 -1.00 -2.89 -2.97
C LYS A 67 -0.97 -1.64 -2.09
N SER A 68 -2.13 -1.26 -1.59
CA SER A 68 -2.29 -0.18 -0.63
C SER A 68 -3.39 -0.50 0.37
N MET A 69 -3.00 -0.74 1.63
CA MET A 69 -3.99 -0.96 2.70
C MET A 69 -4.86 0.27 2.96
N LEU A 70 -4.36 1.48 2.67
CA LEU A 70 -5.15 2.70 2.75
C LEU A 70 -6.22 2.74 1.65
N ALA A 71 -5.87 2.34 0.42
CA ALA A 71 -6.84 2.27 -0.67
C ALA A 71 -7.94 1.24 -0.39
N GLU A 72 -7.59 0.10 0.22
CA GLU A 72 -8.57 -0.90 0.69
C GLU A 72 -9.46 -0.33 1.80
N GLU A 73 -8.87 0.36 2.78
CA GLU A 73 -9.58 1.01 3.89
C GLU A 73 -10.62 2.02 3.41
N CYS A 74 -10.30 2.77 2.35
CA CYS A 74 -11.16 3.80 1.76
C CYS A 74 -12.02 3.28 0.59
N GLU A 75 -12.00 1.99 0.28
CA GLU A 75 -12.75 1.36 -0.82
C GLU A 75 -12.52 2.02 -2.20
N LEU A 76 -11.27 2.42 -2.49
CA LEU A 76 -10.90 3.15 -3.69
C LEU A 76 -11.25 2.40 -4.98
N ASN A 77 -10.97 1.08 -5.05
CA ASN A 77 -11.19 0.31 -6.27
C ASN A 77 -12.66 0.29 -6.69
N PRO A 78 -13.63 -0.12 -5.84
CA PRO A 78 -15.04 -0.11 -6.23
C PRO A 78 -15.54 1.31 -6.55
N PHE A 79 -15.03 2.33 -5.87
CA PHE A 79 -15.37 3.71 -6.19
C PHE A 79 -14.93 4.10 -7.60
N LEU A 80 -13.67 3.86 -7.99
CA LEU A 80 -13.16 4.19 -9.33
C LEU A 80 -13.81 3.35 -10.42
N GLU A 81 -14.06 2.07 -10.17
CA GLU A 81 -14.77 1.18 -11.11
C GLU A 81 -16.20 1.67 -11.36
N SER A 82 -16.90 2.18 -10.33
CA SER A 82 -18.21 2.81 -10.48
C SER A 82 -18.20 4.07 -11.36
N LYS A 83 -17.05 4.70 -11.52
CA LYS A 83 -16.81 5.86 -12.39
C LYS A 83 -16.32 5.47 -13.78
N GLY A 84 -16.23 4.18 -14.10
CA GLY A 84 -15.82 3.67 -15.40
C GLY A 84 -14.30 3.66 -15.63
N ILE A 85 -13.50 3.68 -14.56
CA ILE A 85 -12.05 3.53 -14.63
C ILE A 85 -11.70 2.06 -14.40
N GLU A 86 -10.96 1.45 -15.32
CA GLU A 86 -10.41 0.11 -15.14
C GLU A 86 -9.27 0.17 -14.14
N VAL A 87 -9.45 -0.38 -12.95
CA VAL A 87 -8.39 -0.51 -11.93
C VAL A 87 -7.76 -1.88 -12.02
N VAL A 88 -6.43 -1.95 -12.11
CA VAL A 88 -5.69 -3.20 -12.17
C VAL A 88 -4.75 -3.30 -10.97
N GLU A 89 -4.97 -4.29 -10.12
CA GLU A 89 -4.02 -4.65 -9.07
C GLU A 89 -2.78 -5.31 -9.67
N SER A 90 -1.61 -4.81 -9.32
CA SER A 90 -0.33 -5.28 -9.88
C SER A 90 0.34 -6.36 -9.03
N ASP A 91 -0.03 -6.50 -7.76
CA ASP A 91 0.40 -7.58 -6.88
C ASP A 91 -0.34 -8.88 -7.22
N LEU A 92 0.34 -10.01 -7.23
CA LEU A 92 -0.28 -11.28 -7.60
C LEU A 92 -1.41 -11.67 -6.65
N GLY A 93 -1.21 -11.52 -5.34
CA GLY A 93 -2.22 -11.86 -4.34
C GLY A 93 -3.46 -10.99 -4.46
N GLU A 94 -3.30 -9.68 -4.57
CA GLU A 94 -4.38 -8.72 -4.78
C GLU A 94 -5.08 -8.95 -6.13
N ARG A 95 -4.32 -9.27 -7.19
CA ARG A 95 -4.90 -9.56 -8.50
C ARG A 95 -5.80 -10.80 -8.47
N ILE A 96 -5.39 -11.86 -7.77
CA ILE A 96 -6.20 -13.05 -7.58
C ILE A 96 -7.51 -12.70 -6.87
N LEU A 97 -7.43 -11.93 -5.78
CA LEU A 97 -8.63 -11.51 -5.03
C LEU A 97 -9.52 -10.60 -5.87
N GLN A 98 -8.96 -9.67 -6.61
CA GLN A 98 -9.70 -8.79 -7.52
C GLN A 98 -10.51 -9.61 -8.55
N LEU A 99 -9.87 -10.58 -9.20
CA LEU A 99 -10.53 -11.47 -10.17
C LEU A 99 -11.58 -12.39 -9.53
N MET A 100 -11.44 -12.70 -8.25
CA MET A 100 -12.42 -13.48 -7.49
C MET A 100 -13.49 -12.63 -6.81
N HIS A 101 -13.40 -11.31 -6.87
CA HIS A 101 -14.26 -10.35 -6.15
C HIS A 101 -14.26 -10.59 -4.63
N LEU A 102 -13.09 -10.88 -4.07
CA LEU A 102 -12.89 -11.14 -2.65
C LEU A 102 -12.09 -10.03 -1.97
N LYS A 103 -12.29 -9.86 -0.67
CA LYS A 103 -11.49 -8.96 0.17
C LYS A 103 -10.21 -9.67 0.65
N PRO A 104 -9.13 -8.92 1.00
CA PRO A 104 -7.93 -9.53 1.54
C PRO A 104 -8.17 -10.16 2.92
N SER A 105 -7.49 -11.27 3.22
CA SER A 105 -7.56 -11.94 4.52
C SER A 105 -6.31 -11.73 5.39
N HIS A 106 -5.28 -11.13 4.83
CA HIS A 106 -4.00 -10.84 5.52
C HIS A 106 -3.36 -9.58 4.95
N ILE A 107 -2.65 -8.81 5.81
CA ILE A 107 -1.99 -7.56 5.39
C ILE A 107 -0.90 -7.81 4.35
N VAL A 108 -0.05 -8.83 4.57
CA VAL A 108 1.14 -9.09 3.74
C VAL A 108 0.85 -10.14 2.67
N LEU A 109 0.08 -11.16 3.00
CA LEU A 109 -0.26 -12.29 2.12
C LEU A 109 -1.78 -12.35 1.89
N PRO A 110 -2.36 -11.43 1.12
CA PRO A 110 -3.81 -11.21 1.08
C PRO A 110 -4.62 -12.42 0.63
N ALA A 111 -4.08 -13.23 -0.28
CA ALA A 111 -4.71 -14.43 -0.83
C ALA A 111 -4.29 -15.73 -0.14
N ILE A 112 -3.69 -15.69 1.07
CA ILE A 112 -3.18 -16.87 1.77
C ILE A 112 -4.22 -17.99 1.99
N HIS A 113 -5.50 -17.64 2.01
CA HIS A 113 -6.63 -18.55 2.17
C HIS A 113 -7.05 -19.25 0.87
N ILE A 114 -6.50 -18.85 -0.28
CA ILE A 114 -6.85 -19.40 -1.60
C ILE A 114 -5.88 -20.52 -1.95
N LYS A 115 -6.42 -21.70 -2.23
CA LYS A 115 -5.61 -22.85 -2.66
C LYS A 115 -5.17 -22.70 -4.11
N ARG A 116 -4.00 -23.25 -4.47
CA ARG A 116 -3.45 -23.19 -5.84
C ARG A 116 -4.40 -23.75 -6.89
N GLU A 117 -5.18 -24.79 -6.54
CA GLU A 117 -6.17 -25.38 -7.43
C GLU A 117 -7.31 -24.41 -7.76
N GLN A 118 -7.68 -23.56 -6.80
CA GLN A 118 -8.67 -22.49 -7.00
C GLN A 118 -8.09 -21.39 -7.89
N VAL A 119 -6.82 -21.02 -7.67
CA VAL A 119 -6.10 -20.07 -8.54
C VAL A 119 -6.00 -20.60 -9.95
N GLY A 120 -5.64 -21.90 -10.14
CA GLY A 120 -5.57 -22.52 -11.46
C GLY A 120 -6.90 -22.45 -12.20
N LYS A 121 -8.01 -22.83 -11.55
CA LYS A 121 -9.35 -22.73 -12.15
C LYS A 121 -9.74 -21.30 -12.49
N LEU A 122 -9.37 -20.34 -11.65
CA LEU A 122 -9.57 -18.92 -11.95
C LEU A 122 -8.81 -18.51 -13.22
N PHE A 123 -7.55 -18.90 -13.33
CA PHE A 123 -6.70 -18.55 -14.47
C PHE A 123 -7.11 -19.26 -15.76
N GLU A 124 -7.64 -20.49 -15.67
CA GLU A 124 -8.31 -21.17 -16.82
C GLU A 124 -9.40 -20.26 -17.39
N LYS A 125 -10.25 -19.71 -16.53
CA LYS A 125 -11.37 -18.85 -16.91
C LYS A 125 -10.93 -17.47 -17.41
N GLU A 126 -10.06 -16.81 -16.66
CA GLU A 126 -9.73 -15.38 -16.87
C GLU A 126 -8.54 -15.16 -17.82
N MET A 127 -7.64 -16.15 -17.95
CA MET A 127 -6.39 -16.02 -18.73
C MET A 127 -6.24 -17.08 -19.80
N GLY A 128 -7.16 -18.05 -19.89
CA GLY A 128 -7.11 -19.14 -20.88
C GLY A 128 -5.94 -20.10 -20.67
N THR A 129 -5.55 -20.36 -19.39
CA THR A 129 -4.49 -21.32 -19.09
C THR A 129 -4.95 -22.74 -19.32
N GLU A 130 -4.00 -23.66 -19.46
CA GLU A 130 -4.25 -25.09 -19.68
C GLU A 130 -5.07 -25.68 -18.53
N ARG A 131 -6.14 -26.41 -18.89
CA ARG A 131 -7.06 -27.01 -17.94
C ARG A 131 -6.37 -28.06 -17.06
N GLY A 132 -6.50 -27.91 -15.73
CA GLY A 132 -5.92 -28.84 -14.75
C GLY A 132 -4.43 -28.64 -14.49
N ASN A 133 -3.79 -27.66 -15.12
CA ASN A 133 -2.40 -27.34 -14.84
C ASN A 133 -2.31 -26.37 -13.67
N PHE A 134 -2.00 -26.87 -12.48
CA PHE A 134 -1.89 -26.11 -11.24
C PHE A 134 -0.43 -25.94 -10.78
N ASP A 135 0.52 -26.08 -11.69
CA ASP A 135 1.93 -25.82 -11.38
C ASP A 135 2.13 -24.34 -11.03
N PRO A 136 2.72 -24.01 -9.87
CA PRO A 136 2.87 -22.62 -9.43
C PRO A 136 3.72 -21.78 -10.39
N THR A 137 4.76 -22.36 -10.98
CA THR A 137 5.64 -21.66 -11.93
C THR A 137 4.86 -21.31 -13.20
N TYR A 138 4.11 -22.26 -13.73
CA TYR A 138 3.25 -22.06 -14.89
C TYR A 138 2.20 -20.95 -14.63
N LEU A 139 1.50 -21.00 -13.50
CA LEU A 139 0.50 -20.00 -13.14
C LEU A 139 1.12 -18.61 -12.95
N THR A 140 2.31 -18.54 -12.34
CA THR A 140 3.04 -17.26 -12.19
C THR A 140 3.43 -16.68 -13.55
N HIS A 141 3.89 -17.51 -14.48
CA HIS A 141 4.19 -17.06 -15.85
C HIS A 141 2.95 -16.58 -16.59
N ALA A 142 1.79 -17.25 -16.41
CA ALA A 142 0.53 -16.81 -16.99
C ALA A 142 0.10 -15.42 -16.46
N ALA A 143 0.16 -15.23 -15.13
CA ALA A 143 -0.10 -13.94 -14.50
C ALA A 143 0.85 -12.85 -15.01
N ARG A 144 2.16 -13.14 -15.08
CA ARG A 144 3.17 -12.22 -15.62
C ARG A 144 2.85 -11.79 -17.05
N LYS A 145 2.45 -12.74 -17.91
CA LYS A 145 2.08 -12.44 -19.30
C LYS A 145 0.84 -11.56 -19.38
N ASN A 146 -0.17 -11.83 -18.56
CA ASN A 146 -1.40 -11.04 -18.47
C ASN A 146 -1.10 -9.61 -17.98
N LEU A 147 -0.40 -9.48 -16.84
CA LEU A 147 -0.08 -8.19 -16.25
C LEU A 147 0.86 -7.34 -17.11
N ARG A 148 1.76 -7.96 -17.90
CA ARG A 148 2.66 -7.22 -18.78
C ARG A 148 1.91 -6.25 -19.70
N GLN A 149 0.81 -6.68 -20.29
CA GLN A 149 0.02 -5.82 -21.18
C GLN A 149 -0.65 -4.69 -20.37
N LYS A 150 -1.10 -4.99 -19.16
CA LYS A 150 -1.69 -3.99 -18.26
C LYS A 150 -0.67 -2.91 -17.85
N PHE A 151 0.58 -3.31 -17.56
CA PHE A 151 1.67 -2.36 -17.29
C PHE A 151 1.99 -1.46 -18.50
N ILE A 152 2.03 -2.05 -19.70
CA ILE A 152 2.39 -1.31 -20.94
C ILE A 152 1.31 -0.29 -21.30
N HIS A 153 0.03 -0.61 -21.09
CA HIS A 153 -1.10 0.24 -21.45
C HIS A 153 -1.60 1.13 -20.30
N ALA A 154 -0.97 1.07 -19.12
CA ALA A 154 -1.35 1.92 -18.00
C ALA A 154 -1.11 3.40 -18.33
N GLU A 155 -2.13 4.22 -18.13
CA GLU A 155 -2.10 5.68 -18.36
C GLU A 155 -1.69 6.43 -17.10
N ALA A 156 -2.00 5.84 -15.92
CA ALA A 156 -1.58 6.32 -14.62
C ALA A 156 -1.24 5.16 -13.70
N ALA A 157 -0.40 5.41 -12.71
CA ALA A 157 -0.03 4.42 -11.71
C ALA A 157 -0.15 4.96 -10.30
N MET A 158 -0.53 4.07 -9.37
CA MET A 158 -0.58 4.40 -7.96
C MET A 158 0.22 3.41 -7.12
N THR A 159 0.93 3.96 -6.13
CA THR A 159 1.56 3.16 -5.08
C THR A 159 0.94 3.49 -3.72
N GLY A 160 0.95 2.50 -2.83
CA GLY A 160 0.87 2.78 -1.41
C GLY A 160 2.13 3.48 -0.93
N CYS A 161 2.23 3.67 0.39
CA CYS A 161 3.41 4.19 1.03
C CYS A 161 3.62 3.44 2.35
N ASN A 162 4.81 2.90 2.53
CA ASN A 162 5.19 2.31 3.81
C ASN A 162 5.63 3.39 4.80
N PHE A 163 6.42 4.36 4.32
CA PHE A 163 6.91 5.49 5.11
C PHE A 163 7.02 6.74 4.26
N ALA A 164 6.76 7.91 4.86
CA ALA A 164 6.98 9.23 4.26
C ALA A 164 8.04 9.96 5.08
N VAL A 165 9.08 10.51 4.44
CA VAL A 165 10.23 11.12 5.12
C VAL A 165 10.10 12.64 5.08
N ALA A 166 9.88 13.26 6.26
CA ALA A 166 9.62 14.70 6.36
C ALA A 166 10.77 15.54 5.78
N SER A 167 11.99 15.28 6.22
CA SER A 167 13.18 16.08 5.83
C SER A 167 13.51 16.06 4.33
N THR A 168 12.92 15.16 3.54
CA THR A 168 13.21 15.01 2.11
C THR A 168 11.99 15.10 1.22
N GLY A 169 10.77 15.03 1.76
CA GLY A 169 9.53 15.00 1.00
C GLY A 169 9.38 13.75 0.12
N GLU A 170 10.04 12.64 0.48
CA GLU A 170 10.00 11.40 -0.29
C GLU A 170 9.02 10.38 0.27
N VAL A 171 8.38 9.63 -0.63
CA VAL A 171 7.52 8.48 -0.34
C VAL A 171 8.33 7.21 -0.53
N VAL A 172 8.30 6.31 0.46
CA VAL A 172 9.08 5.07 0.46
C VAL A 172 8.15 3.86 0.38
N VAL A 173 8.44 2.99 -0.59
CA VAL A 173 7.69 1.75 -0.84
C VAL A 173 8.62 0.55 -0.67
N CYS A 174 8.21 -0.40 0.18
CA CYS A 174 8.92 -1.64 0.44
C CYS A 174 8.15 -2.81 -0.18
N THR A 175 8.75 -3.51 -1.13
CA THR A 175 8.12 -4.62 -1.83
C THR A 175 9.13 -5.71 -2.22
N ASN A 176 8.66 -6.91 -2.52
CA ASN A 176 9.49 -8.03 -2.95
C ASN A 176 9.30 -8.39 -4.43
N GLU A 177 8.27 -7.89 -5.08
CA GLU A 177 7.86 -8.31 -6.43
C GLU A 177 8.31 -7.34 -7.53
N GLY A 178 8.74 -6.11 -7.18
CA GLY A 178 9.11 -5.06 -8.12
C GLY A 178 7.95 -4.51 -8.95
N ASN A 179 6.72 -4.91 -8.66
CA ASN A 179 5.50 -4.51 -9.35
C ASN A 179 5.17 -3.03 -9.16
N ALA A 180 5.45 -2.47 -7.98
CA ALA A 180 5.27 -1.04 -7.72
C ALA A 180 6.17 -0.20 -8.64
N ASP A 181 7.46 -0.54 -8.70
CA ASP A 181 8.44 0.15 -9.57
C ASP A 181 8.09 -0.02 -11.05
N MET A 182 7.68 -1.21 -11.46
CA MET A 182 7.23 -1.49 -12.81
C MET A 182 5.99 -0.66 -13.16
N GLY A 183 5.03 -0.56 -12.24
CA GLY A 183 3.80 0.21 -12.40
C GLY A 183 4.08 1.67 -12.71
N VAL A 184 4.95 2.32 -11.91
CA VAL A 184 5.29 3.75 -12.09
C VAL A 184 6.33 4.00 -13.18
N SER A 185 6.91 2.95 -13.77
CA SER A 185 7.97 3.09 -14.77
C SER A 185 7.47 3.56 -16.15
N GLN A 186 6.23 3.30 -16.51
CA GLN A 186 5.66 3.61 -17.83
C GLN A 186 4.79 4.88 -17.83
N PRO A 187 3.77 5.01 -16.95
CA PRO A 187 2.90 6.18 -16.97
C PRO A 187 3.63 7.46 -16.60
N LYS A 188 3.19 8.58 -17.18
CA LYS A 188 3.66 9.90 -16.78
C LYS A 188 2.98 10.44 -15.54
N LEU A 189 1.77 9.95 -15.25
CA LEU A 189 1.00 10.32 -14.07
C LEU A 189 1.24 9.28 -12.97
N GLN A 190 1.87 9.72 -11.89
CA GLN A 190 2.08 8.92 -10.68
C GLN A 190 1.30 9.50 -9.51
N ILE A 191 0.64 8.63 -8.75
CA ILE A 191 -0.04 8.96 -7.51
C ILE A 191 0.56 8.11 -6.38
N ALA A 192 0.79 8.70 -5.22
CA ALA A 192 1.10 7.98 -3.99
C ALA A 192 0.17 8.47 -2.88
N ALA A 193 -0.24 7.60 -1.96
CA ALA A 193 -1.07 8.01 -0.84
C ALA A 193 -0.64 7.31 0.45
N PHE A 194 -0.76 8.04 1.56
CA PHE A 194 -0.45 7.50 2.87
C PHE A 194 -1.31 8.13 3.97
N GLY A 195 -1.60 7.33 5.00
CA GLY A 195 -2.15 7.85 6.23
C GLY A 195 -1.09 8.65 6.99
N ILE A 196 -1.48 9.78 7.58
CA ILE A 196 -0.58 10.72 8.23
C ILE A 196 0.36 10.08 9.26
N GLU A 197 -0.02 8.93 9.81
CA GLU A 197 0.79 8.15 10.73
C GLU A 197 2.05 7.52 10.10
N LYS A 198 2.19 7.56 8.77
CA LYS A 198 3.35 6.98 8.07
C LYS A 198 4.58 7.89 8.06
N ILE A 199 4.44 9.12 8.55
CA ILE A 199 5.54 10.08 8.59
C ILE A 199 6.66 9.61 9.52
N VAL A 200 7.90 9.81 9.08
CA VAL A 200 9.11 9.68 9.87
C VAL A 200 9.98 10.92 9.66
N PRO A 201 10.78 11.35 10.66
CA PRO A 201 11.50 12.61 10.57
C PRO A 201 12.53 12.64 9.42
N ASP A 202 13.34 11.60 9.31
CA ASP A 202 14.50 11.58 8.43
C ASP A 202 14.86 10.16 7.95
N ARG A 203 15.83 10.07 7.04
CA ARG A 203 16.34 8.80 6.50
C ARG A 203 17.03 7.91 7.55
N LYS A 204 17.63 8.50 8.59
CA LYS A 204 18.22 7.72 9.69
C LYS A 204 17.14 6.98 10.45
N SER A 205 16.07 7.66 10.77
CA SER A 205 14.86 7.06 11.37
C SER A 205 14.24 6.00 10.45
N LEU A 206 14.13 6.28 9.15
CA LEU A 206 13.63 5.33 8.16
C LEU A 206 14.44 4.01 8.17
N SER A 207 15.76 4.06 8.35
CA SER A 207 16.62 2.87 8.35
C SER A 207 16.26 1.85 9.43
N ILE A 208 15.69 2.31 10.54
CA ILE A 208 15.18 1.46 11.62
C ILE A 208 13.97 0.66 11.13
N PHE A 209 13.03 1.36 10.50
CA PHE A 209 11.75 0.79 10.07
C PHE A 209 11.88 -0.17 8.89
N THR A 210 12.78 0.10 7.94
CA THR A 210 12.99 -0.79 6.78
C THR A 210 13.49 -2.17 7.22
N ARG A 211 14.38 -2.23 8.21
CA ARG A 211 14.84 -3.50 8.82
C ARG A 211 13.75 -4.17 9.64
N LEU A 212 13.02 -3.37 10.43
CA LEU A 212 11.95 -3.89 11.29
C LEU A 212 10.77 -4.43 10.50
N LEU A 213 10.37 -3.73 9.43
CA LEU A 213 9.23 -4.11 8.58
C LEU A 213 9.44 -5.49 7.95
N ALA A 214 10.55 -5.69 7.26
CA ALA A 214 10.84 -6.93 6.55
C ALA A 214 10.94 -8.13 7.51
N ARG A 215 11.65 -7.97 8.59
CA ARG A 215 11.81 -9.03 9.62
C ARG A 215 10.48 -9.39 10.28
N SER A 216 9.64 -8.40 10.58
CA SER A 216 8.32 -8.61 11.20
C SER A 216 7.32 -9.23 10.24
N ALA A 217 7.39 -8.90 8.95
CA ALA A 217 6.44 -9.33 7.94
C ALA A 217 6.73 -10.75 7.43
N THR A 218 7.97 -11.02 7.05
CA THR A 218 8.36 -12.23 6.31
C THR A 218 9.63 -12.91 6.86
N GLY A 219 10.26 -12.36 7.89
CA GLY A 219 11.54 -12.85 8.42
C GLY A 219 12.77 -12.47 7.56
N GLN A 220 12.60 -11.68 6.52
CA GLN A 220 13.70 -11.18 5.69
C GLN A 220 14.51 -10.10 6.43
N PRO A 221 15.82 -9.99 6.20
CA PRO A 221 16.64 -8.89 6.75
C PRO A 221 16.17 -7.51 6.25
N ILE A 222 15.80 -7.41 4.98
CA ILE A 222 15.26 -6.24 4.30
C ILE A 222 14.41 -6.72 3.11
N THR A 223 13.48 -5.91 2.61
CA THR A 223 12.72 -6.21 1.38
C THR A 223 13.62 -6.16 0.15
N THR A 224 13.28 -6.91 -0.89
CA THR A 224 14.04 -6.95 -2.15
C THR A 224 14.16 -5.56 -2.79
N TYR A 225 13.09 -4.79 -2.74
CA TYR A 225 13.03 -3.42 -3.24
C TYR A 225 12.64 -2.47 -2.10
N THR A 226 13.39 -1.39 -1.94
CA THR A 226 13.08 -0.25 -1.09
C THR A 226 13.20 0.99 -1.96
N SER A 227 12.09 1.40 -2.54
CA SER A 227 12.05 2.44 -3.55
C SER A 227 11.67 3.79 -2.96
N HIS A 228 12.42 4.82 -3.32
CA HIS A 228 12.25 6.17 -2.84
C HIS A 228 11.73 7.06 -3.99
N TYR A 229 10.47 7.46 -3.91
CA TYR A 229 9.84 8.36 -4.89
C TYR A 229 9.88 9.78 -4.34
N ARG A 230 10.68 10.63 -4.97
CA ARG A 230 10.94 11.98 -4.48
C ARG A 230 10.43 13.06 -5.42
N LYS A 231 10.48 12.82 -6.72
CA LYS A 231 10.15 13.82 -7.75
C LYS A 231 9.44 13.16 -8.93
N PRO A 232 8.67 13.94 -9.70
CA PRO A 232 8.08 13.44 -10.93
C PRO A 232 9.15 12.98 -11.93
N ARG A 233 8.79 12.07 -12.80
CA ARG A 233 9.59 11.68 -13.96
C ARG A 233 9.66 12.84 -14.97
N ALA A 234 10.65 12.83 -15.83
CA ALA A 234 10.77 13.83 -16.88
C ALA A 234 9.50 13.88 -17.75
N GLY A 235 8.88 15.05 -17.80
CA GLY A 235 7.62 15.28 -18.50
C GLY A 235 6.40 14.55 -17.93
N GLY A 236 6.45 14.18 -16.64
CA GLY A 236 5.35 13.60 -15.89
C GLY A 236 4.96 14.42 -14.68
N GLU A 237 3.93 13.95 -14.00
CA GLU A 237 3.39 14.53 -12.76
C GLU A 237 3.43 13.51 -11.62
N PHE A 238 3.66 14.00 -10.41
CA PHE A 238 3.63 13.19 -9.20
C PHE A 238 2.72 13.83 -8.17
N HIS A 239 1.65 13.14 -7.83
CA HIS A 239 0.68 13.56 -6.83
C HIS A 239 0.85 12.73 -5.56
N ILE A 240 0.89 13.41 -4.41
CA ILE A 240 0.99 12.77 -3.09
C ILE A 240 -0.23 13.17 -2.27
N ILE A 241 -0.95 12.19 -1.73
CA ILE A 241 -2.17 12.42 -0.95
C ILE A 241 -1.94 12.01 0.49
N LEU A 242 -2.03 12.97 1.40
CA LEU A 242 -1.98 12.78 2.85
C LEU A 242 -3.41 12.58 3.35
N VAL A 243 -3.65 11.48 4.06
CA VAL A 243 -5.01 11.08 4.47
C VAL A 243 -5.09 10.98 5.99
N ASP A 244 -6.00 11.72 6.58
CA ASP A 244 -6.30 11.60 8.01
C ASP A 244 -7.16 10.37 8.29
N ASN A 245 -8.35 10.31 7.76
CA ASN A 245 -9.33 9.23 7.94
C ASN A 245 -9.43 8.76 9.40
N GLY A 246 -9.55 9.73 10.33
CA GLY A 246 -9.71 9.49 11.76
C GLY A 246 -8.43 9.34 12.57
N ARG A 247 -7.24 9.40 11.95
CA ARG A 247 -5.97 9.27 12.66
C ARG A 247 -5.71 10.40 13.65
N SER A 248 -6.15 11.59 13.35
CA SER A 248 -6.12 12.74 14.29
C SER A 248 -6.98 12.49 15.55
N LYS A 249 -8.11 11.80 15.40
CA LYS A 249 -8.95 11.39 16.54
C LYS A 249 -8.24 10.35 17.42
N ILE A 250 -7.57 9.38 16.79
CA ILE A 250 -6.74 8.37 17.50
C ILE A 250 -5.58 9.07 18.23
N LEU A 251 -4.95 10.06 17.58
CA LEU A 251 -3.87 10.84 18.18
C LEU A 251 -4.31 11.58 19.45
N ALA A 252 -5.54 12.10 19.46
CA ALA A 252 -6.12 12.82 20.59
C ALA A 252 -6.52 11.91 21.77
N ASP A 253 -6.61 10.59 21.56
CA ASP A 253 -7.02 9.63 22.57
C ASP A 253 -5.80 8.92 23.20
N GLN A 254 -5.52 9.26 24.46
CA GLN A 254 -4.38 8.70 25.21
C GLN A 254 -4.42 7.17 25.34
N ASN A 255 -5.61 6.56 25.31
CA ASN A 255 -5.74 5.10 25.39
C ASN A 255 -5.42 4.40 24.05
N HIS A 256 -5.61 5.10 22.93
CA HIS A 256 -5.51 4.52 21.58
C HIS A 256 -4.34 5.07 20.76
N ILE A 257 -3.65 6.11 21.20
CA ILE A 257 -2.54 6.75 20.46
C ILE A 257 -1.47 5.75 20.00
N LYS A 258 -1.21 4.69 20.77
CA LYS A 258 -0.26 3.64 20.39
C LYS A 258 -0.66 2.85 19.15
N ALA A 259 -1.92 2.90 18.71
CA ALA A 259 -2.34 2.31 17.46
C ALA A 259 -1.63 2.94 16.24
N LEU A 260 -1.29 4.24 16.33
CA LEU A 260 -0.54 4.97 15.30
C LEU A 260 0.94 4.52 15.18
N ASN A 261 1.45 3.72 16.11
CA ASN A 261 2.76 3.08 15.96
C ASN A 261 2.76 1.92 14.95
N CYS A 262 1.58 1.52 14.45
CA CYS A 262 1.43 0.43 13.52
C CYS A 262 2.11 0.72 12.17
N ILE A 263 3.08 -0.13 11.79
CA ILE A 263 3.77 -0.07 10.50
C ILE A 263 3.16 -1.01 9.44
N ARG A 264 2.03 -1.65 9.73
CA ARG A 264 1.32 -2.59 8.84
C ARG A 264 2.16 -3.83 8.46
N CYS A 265 3.03 -4.33 9.36
CA CYS A 265 3.87 -5.50 9.11
C CYS A 265 3.13 -6.85 9.19
N GLY A 266 1.94 -6.91 9.77
CA GLY A 266 1.16 -8.15 9.89
C GLY A 266 1.62 -9.10 11.01
N ALA A 267 2.65 -8.81 11.79
CA ALA A 267 3.18 -9.69 12.83
C ALA A 267 2.12 -10.05 13.90
N CYS A 268 1.22 -9.12 14.23
CA CYS A 268 0.12 -9.37 15.16
C CYS A 268 -0.84 -10.47 14.66
N MET A 269 -1.06 -10.57 13.35
CA MET A 269 -1.88 -11.63 12.75
C MET A 269 -1.16 -12.97 12.77
N ASN A 270 0.15 -12.97 12.47
CA ASN A 270 0.97 -14.18 12.45
C ASN A 270 1.04 -14.86 13.83
N THR A 271 0.93 -14.09 14.92
CA THR A 271 0.98 -14.59 16.29
C THR A 271 -0.40 -14.78 16.93
N CYS A 272 -1.44 -14.20 16.35
CA CYS A 272 -2.81 -14.25 16.91
C CYS A 272 -3.38 -15.67 16.88
N PRO A 273 -3.75 -16.27 18.04
CA PRO A 273 -4.33 -17.62 18.08
C PRO A 273 -5.69 -17.70 17.37
N VAL A 274 -6.47 -16.62 17.40
CA VAL A 274 -7.77 -16.56 16.69
C VAL A 274 -7.55 -16.56 15.18
N TYR A 275 -6.69 -15.69 14.67
CA TYR A 275 -6.37 -15.65 13.25
C TYR A 275 -5.82 -16.99 12.74
N ARG A 276 -4.95 -17.64 13.51
CA ARG A 276 -4.37 -18.95 13.13
C ARG A 276 -5.42 -20.07 13.04
N ARG A 277 -6.54 -19.93 13.74
CA ARG A 277 -7.64 -20.92 13.75
C ARG A 277 -8.67 -20.65 12.67
N SER A 278 -9.05 -19.40 12.47
CA SER A 278 -10.22 -19.01 11.68
C SER A 278 -9.89 -18.20 10.40
N GLY A 279 -8.64 -17.73 10.25
CA GLY A 279 -8.27 -16.85 9.15
C GLY A 279 -8.82 -15.42 9.29
N GLY A 280 -8.54 -14.58 8.30
CA GLY A 280 -8.89 -13.15 8.34
C GLY A 280 -10.39 -12.88 8.22
N TYR A 281 -11.14 -13.72 7.54
CA TYR A 281 -12.58 -13.50 7.30
C TYR A 281 -13.49 -13.71 8.51
N SER A 282 -12.97 -14.25 9.61
CA SER A 282 -13.70 -14.32 10.88
C SER A 282 -13.79 -12.97 11.59
N TYR A 283 -12.98 -12.01 11.18
CA TYR A 283 -13.13 -10.61 11.61
C TYR A 283 -14.18 -9.95 10.72
N THR A 284 -15.09 -9.22 11.31
CA THR A 284 -16.17 -8.53 10.58
C THR A 284 -15.66 -7.40 9.69
N TYR A 285 -14.47 -6.90 9.98
CA TYR A 285 -13.78 -5.86 9.22
C TYR A 285 -12.47 -6.41 8.63
N PHE A 286 -12.21 -6.15 7.36
CA PHE A 286 -11.10 -6.73 6.62
C PHE A 286 -9.76 -6.00 6.79
N ILE A 287 -9.74 -4.83 7.44
CA ILE A 287 -8.50 -4.11 7.78
C ILE A 287 -8.06 -4.50 9.18
N PRO A 288 -7.12 -5.45 9.32
CA PRO A 288 -6.71 -5.93 10.63
C PRO A 288 -5.57 -5.10 11.23
N GLY A 289 -5.24 -5.43 12.48
CA GLY A 289 -4.16 -4.82 13.24
C GLY A 289 -4.60 -3.56 13.99
N PRO A 290 -3.68 -2.91 14.73
CA PRO A 290 -4.02 -1.79 15.62
C PRO A 290 -4.79 -0.65 14.96
N ILE A 291 -4.41 -0.26 13.74
CA ILE A 291 -5.11 0.80 12.99
C ILE A 291 -6.50 0.34 12.52
N GLY A 292 -6.67 -0.92 12.16
CA GLY A 292 -7.96 -1.41 11.67
C GLY A 292 -8.98 -1.67 12.78
N VAL A 293 -8.53 -1.79 14.03
CA VAL A 293 -9.41 -2.00 15.20
C VAL A 293 -9.91 -0.67 15.76
N ASN A 294 -9.19 0.41 15.56
CA ASN A 294 -9.53 1.76 15.97
C ASN A 294 -10.08 2.60 14.82
#